data_5db8c297c2132f176a8f41bec000d4c5
#
_entry.id   5db8c297c2132f176a8f41bec000d4c5
#
_cell.length_a   1.000
_cell.length_b   1.000
_cell.length_c   1.000
_cell.angle_alpha   90.00
_cell.angle_beta   90.00
_cell.angle_gamma   90.00
#
_symmetry.space_group_name_H-M   'P 1'
#
loop_
_entity.id
_entity.type
_entity.pdbx_description
1 polymer ?
#
loop_
_entity_poly.entity_id
_entity_poly.type
_entity_poly.pdbx_seq_one_letter_code
_entity_poly.pdbx_strand_id
1 'polypeptide(L)'
;MGLSWQQGPLSTGAVGRFLMPEPLPKRLLYVERLRRRMRVRFGGSWVADSEDVLLLFEPARYPVAYFPEADITLGVLERTEQTTQHADLGPTSWYSVRAGSEHIAARGAWQHTDLPAYASDLQGRIAFAWRAMDAFFEEDERIVGHAADPYHRIDIRQASRHIVVRHGDRVVADTKRPLVLYESGFAPRWYVPREDIDQTALIAVKLQTFCPYKGLCSYYSIGDARQAAWSYPDPYPEVRRISNLVSFEPDIVTVDLDGAQLRLEPGQSVVPHGPNRNLDVEEFARA
;
A
#
# COMPACT_ATOMS: atom_id res chain seq x y z
N MET A 1 -8.05 -7.99 10.91
CA MET A 1 -6.96 -7.37 11.69
C MET A 1 -5.72 -7.42 10.81
N GLY A 2 -5.19 -6.26 10.43
CA GLY A 2 -3.94 -6.23 9.72
C GLY A 2 -2.78 -6.49 10.68
N LEU A 3 -1.88 -7.37 10.32
CA LEU A 3 -0.58 -7.52 10.97
C LEU A 3 0.44 -6.57 10.35
N SER A 4 0.00 -5.84 9.33
CA SER A 4 0.87 -5.02 8.51
C SER A 4 1.44 -3.82 9.24
N TRP A 5 2.49 -3.33 8.68
CA TRP A 5 3.45 -2.34 9.13
C TRP A 5 2.91 -1.08 9.83
N GLN A 6 1.74 -0.56 9.49
CA GLN A 6 1.15 0.63 10.14
C GLN A 6 -0.20 0.34 10.78
N GLN A 7 -0.71 -0.87 10.65
CA GLN A 7 -2.13 -1.13 10.86
C GLN A 7 -2.36 -2.39 11.63
N GLY A 8 -3.34 -2.36 12.47
CA GLY A 8 -3.73 -3.51 13.26
C GLY A 8 -3.11 -3.56 14.66
N PRO A 9 -3.39 -4.63 15.39
CA PRO A 9 -3.11 -4.71 16.82
C PRO A 9 -1.63 -4.66 17.18
N LEU A 10 -0.72 -5.03 16.26
CA LEU A 10 0.72 -5.06 16.49
C LEU A 10 1.44 -3.81 16.01
N SER A 11 0.72 -2.85 15.42
CA SER A 11 1.31 -1.59 14.96
C SER A 11 1.50 -0.60 16.11
N THR A 12 2.43 0.34 15.93
CA THR A 12 2.65 1.44 16.90
C THR A 12 1.47 2.40 16.99
N GLY A 13 0.63 2.47 15.93
CA GLY A 13 -0.59 3.28 15.87
C GLY A 13 -1.87 2.50 16.17
N ALA A 14 -1.78 1.33 16.84
CA ALA A 14 -2.94 0.53 17.18
C ALA A 14 -3.95 1.32 18.03
N VAL A 15 -5.22 1.31 17.61
CA VAL A 15 -6.32 1.99 18.32
C VAL A 15 -6.66 1.29 19.64
N GLY A 16 -6.45 -0.03 19.68
CA GLY A 16 -6.68 -0.87 20.86
C GLY A 16 -5.40 -1.21 21.61
N ARG A 17 -5.54 -1.95 22.69
CA ARG A 17 -4.43 -2.46 23.51
C ARG A 17 -4.62 -3.93 23.84
N PHE A 18 -3.51 -4.63 23.98
CA PHE A 18 -3.55 -6.00 24.53
C PHE A 18 -3.79 -5.94 26.04
N LEU A 19 -4.69 -6.79 26.51
CA LEU A 19 -4.97 -6.95 27.95
C LEU A 19 -4.12 -8.09 28.49
N MET A 20 -2.85 -7.81 28.74
CA MET A 20 -1.88 -8.78 29.25
C MET A 20 -0.92 -8.11 30.25
N PRO A 21 -0.40 -8.88 31.23
CA PRO A 21 0.45 -8.33 32.29
C PRO A 21 1.83 -7.90 31.79
N GLU A 22 2.32 -8.51 30.70
CA GLU A 22 3.65 -8.25 30.15
C GLU A 22 3.53 -7.50 28.81
N PRO A 23 4.43 -6.54 28.51
CA PRO A 23 4.43 -5.89 27.22
C PRO A 23 4.79 -6.87 26.11
N LEU A 24 4.19 -6.72 24.94
CA LEU A 24 4.59 -7.46 23.76
C LEU A 24 6.04 -7.14 23.37
N PRO A 25 6.77 -8.09 22.77
CA PRO A 25 8.07 -7.80 22.18
C PRO A 25 7.98 -6.60 21.24
N LYS A 26 8.99 -5.74 21.28
CA LYS A 26 9.03 -4.52 20.44
C LYS A 26 9.07 -4.83 18.94
N ARG A 27 9.59 -6.01 18.59
CA ARG A 27 9.66 -6.50 17.21
C ARG A 27 9.03 -7.88 17.15
N LEU A 28 8.05 -8.02 16.28
CA LEU A 28 7.42 -9.29 15.97
C LEU A 28 7.53 -9.52 14.47
N LEU A 29 8.03 -10.68 14.10
CA LEU A 29 7.99 -11.16 12.73
C LEU A 29 6.86 -12.18 12.63
N TYR A 30 6.13 -12.12 11.53
CA TYR A 30 5.11 -13.10 11.22
C TYR A 30 5.28 -13.58 9.79
N VAL A 31 5.22 -14.87 9.59
CA VAL A 31 5.31 -15.48 8.26
C VAL A 31 4.10 -16.35 8.01
N GLU A 32 3.54 -16.28 6.80
CA GLU A 32 2.47 -17.16 6.39
C GLU A 32 2.55 -17.47 4.89
N ARG A 33 1.94 -18.57 4.49
CA ARG A 33 1.83 -18.94 3.08
C ARG A 33 0.83 -18.05 2.36
N LEU A 34 1.27 -17.45 1.26
CA LEU A 34 0.38 -16.81 0.30
C LEU A 34 -0.41 -17.90 -0.45
N ARG A 35 -1.73 -17.94 -0.27
CA ARG A 35 -2.59 -18.99 -0.87
C ARG A 35 -3.00 -18.64 -2.31
N ARG A 36 -2.05 -18.14 -3.09
CA ARG A 36 -2.20 -17.73 -4.49
C ARG A 36 -0.89 -17.96 -5.22
N ARG A 37 -0.98 -18.21 -6.51
CA ARG A 37 0.19 -18.22 -7.39
C ARG A 37 0.76 -16.81 -7.48
N MET A 38 2.07 -16.67 -7.34
CA MET A 38 2.75 -15.39 -7.53
C MET A 38 3.88 -15.53 -8.52
N ARG A 39 4.00 -14.54 -9.42
CA ARG A 39 5.00 -14.54 -10.48
C ARG A 39 5.75 -13.22 -10.52
N VAL A 40 7.00 -13.27 -10.96
CA VAL A 40 7.87 -12.10 -11.12
C VAL A 40 8.36 -12.03 -12.55
N ARG A 41 8.25 -10.86 -13.16
CA ARG A 41 8.71 -10.60 -14.52
C ARG A 41 9.87 -9.60 -14.51
N PHE A 42 10.92 -9.89 -15.29
CA PHE A 42 12.05 -9.01 -15.49
C PHE A 42 12.65 -9.18 -16.89
N GLY A 43 12.99 -8.08 -17.58
CA GLY A 43 13.50 -8.08 -18.95
C GLY A 43 12.58 -8.82 -19.92
N GLY A 44 11.27 -8.72 -19.71
CA GLY A 44 10.24 -9.39 -20.51
C GLY A 44 10.08 -10.90 -20.21
N SER A 45 10.90 -11.49 -19.34
CA SER A 45 10.89 -12.92 -18.99
C SER A 45 10.34 -13.17 -17.59
N TRP A 46 9.75 -14.36 -17.37
CA TRP A 46 9.39 -14.82 -16.03
C TRP A 46 10.65 -15.29 -15.32
N VAL A 47 10.96 -14.68 -14.18
CA VAL A 47 12.13 -15.00 -13.36
C VAL A 47 11.78 -15.81 -12.12
N ALA A 48 10.51 -15.79 -11.71
CA ALA A 48 9.96 -16.67 -10.68
C ALA A 48 8.48 -16.93 -10.97
N ASP A 49 8.02 -18.16 -10.60
CA ASP A 49 6.64 -18.62 -10.75
C ASP A 49 6.34 -19.69 -9.69
N SER A 50 5.55 -19.37 -8.67
CA SER A 50 5.38 -20.23 -7.51
C SER A 50 3.96 -20.18 -6.93
N GLU A 51 3.46 -21.34 -6.49
CA GLU A 51 2.28 -21.49 -5.64
C GLU A 51 2.63 -21.68 -4.15
N ASP A 52 3.94 -21.67 -3.82
CA ASP A 52 4.46 -21.85 -2.46
C ASP A 52 5.23 -20.61 -1.95
N VAL A 53 4.66 -19.44 -2.15
CA VAL A 53 5.24 -18.18 -1.68
C VAL A 53 4.91 -17.96 -0.21
N LEU A 54 5.89 -17.51 0.58
CA LEU A 54 5.68 -17.02 1.93
C LEU A 54 5.67 -15.50 1.95
N LEU A 55 4.74 -14.93 2.70
CA LEU A 55 4.75 -13.50 3.04
C LEU A 55 5.39 -13.33 4.42
N LEU A 56 6.43 -12.52 4.48
CA LEU A 56 7.02 -12.06 5.74
C LEU A 56 6.49 -10.68 6.09
N PHE A 57 5.93 -10.54 7.28
CA PHE A 57 5.47 -9.29 7.86
C PHE A 57 6.43 -8.82 8.92
N GLU A 58 6.91 -7.60 8.75
CA GLU A 58 7.79 -6.92 9.70
C GLU A 58 7.15 -5.62 10.18
N PRO A 59 7.43 -5.16 11.41
CA PRO A 59 6.97 -3.85 11.86
C PRO A 59 7.46 -2.73 10.94
N ALA A 60 6.58 -1.80 10.60
CA ALA A 60 6.84 -0.64 9.75
C ALA A 60 7.31 -0.96 8.31
N ARG A 61 6.95 -2.15 7.79
CA ARG A 61 7.24 -2.55 6.40
C ARG A 61 6.02 -3.17 5.73
N TYR A 62 5.97 -3.07 4.42
CA TYR A 62 5.04 -3.86 3.60
C TYR A 62 5.40 -5.34 3.63
N PRO A 63 4.43 -6.26 3.46
CA PRO A 63 4.73 -7.67 3.33
C PRO A 63 5.75 -7.93 2.23
N VAL A 64 6.70 -8.81 2.50
CA VAL A 64 7.72 -9.24 1.54
C VAL A 64 7.46 -10.67 1.11
N ALA A 65 7.38 -10.90 -0.20
CA ALA A 65 7.17 -12.23 -0.78
C ALA A 65 8.50 -12.96 -0.93
N TYR A 66 8.57 -14.19 -0.38
CA TYR A 66 9.71 -15.10 -0.45
C TYR A 66 9.36 -16.34 -1.26
N PHE A 67 10.04 -16.54 -2.36
CA PHE A 67 9.86 -17.64 -3.32
C PHE A 67 10.81 -18.78 -2.99
N PRO A 68 10.39 -20.06 -3.09
CA PRO A 68 11.32 -21.16 -3.06
C PRO A 68 12.38 -21.02 -4.17
N GLU A 69 13.63 -21.31 -3.88
CA GLU A 69 14.71 -21.25 -4.87
C GLU A 69 14.46 -22.18 -6.07
N ALA A 70 13.76 -23.30 -5.85
CA ALA A 70 13.38 -24.24 -6.88
C ALA A 70 12.39 -23.69 -7.90
N ASP A 71 11.61 -22.67 -7.54
CA ASP A 71 10.60 -22.02 -8.41
C ASP A 71 11.13 -20.76 -9.09
N ILE A 72 12.45 -20.53 -8.99
CA ILE A 72 13.13 -19.45 -9.69
C ILE A 72 13.74 -20.00 -10.97
N THR A 73 13.57 -19.27 -12.06
CA THR A 73 14.13 -19.66 -13.36
C THR A 73 15.64 -19.83 -13.28
N LEU A 74 16.14 -20.97 -13.75
CA LEU A 74 17.56 -21.30 -13.69
C LEU A 74 18.43 -20.24 -14.41
N GLY A 75 19.50 -19.81 -13.77
CA GLY A 75 20.49 -18.90 -14.33
C GLY A 75 20.10 -17.42 -14.30
N VAL A 76 18.94 -17.04 -13.74
CA VAL A 76 18.57 -15.62 -13.63
C VAL A 76 19.22 -14.93 -12.42
N LEU A 77 19.71 -15.68 -11.43
CA LEU A 77 20.35 -15.13 -10.24
C LEU A 77 21.86 -15.26 -10.31
N GLU A 78 22.57 -14.16 -10.11
CA GLU A 78 24.02 -14.09 -9.95
C GLU A 78 24.33 -13.53 -8.57
N ARG A 79 24.98 -14.37 -7.73
CA ARG A 79 25.36 -13.94 -6.38
C ARG A 79 26.39 -12.82 -6.44
N THR A 80 26.16 -11.76 -5.66
CA THR A 80 27.10 -10.66 -5.50
C THR A 80 27.99 -10.87 -4.27
N GLU A 81 29.08 -10.12 -4.17
CA GLU A 81 29.91 -10.12 -2.94
C GLU A 81 29.25 -9.35 -1.79
N GLN A 82 28.17 -8.64 -2.07
CA GLN A 82 27.51 -7.81 -1.08
C GLN A 82 26.71 -8.64 -0.09
N THR A 83 26.94 -8.39 1.19
CA THR A 83 26.19 -8.94 2.31
C THR A 83 25.73 -7.81 3.22
N THR A 84 24.53 -7.91 3.75
CA THR A 84 23.98 -7.02 4.77
C THR A 84 23.50 -7.83 5.97
N GLN A 85 23.27 -7.16 7.10
CA GLN A 85 22.80 -7.83 8.32
C GLN A 85 21.35 -7.45 8.58
N HIS A 86 20.46 -8.45 8.68
CA HIS A 86 19.11 -8.26 9.18
C HIS A 86 19.10 -8.47 10.71
N ALA A 87 18.38 -7.60 11.44
CA ALA A 87 18.43 -7.59 12.90
C ALA A 87 17.92 -8.91 13.55
N ASP A 88 16.95 -9.56 12.90
CA ASP A 88 16.27 -10.74 13.45
C ASP A 88 16.55 -12.02 12.62
N LEU A 89 16.98 -11.89 11.35
CA LEU A 89 17.11 -13.00 10.41
C LEU A 89 18.56 -13.29 10.00
N GLY A 90 19.53 -12.55 10.57
CA GLY A 90 20.94 -12.77 10.33
C GLY A 90 21.46 -12.21 8.99
N PRO A 91 22.53 -12.80 8.44
CA PRO A 91 23.16 -12.34 7.21
C PRO A 91 22.23 -12.47 6.01
N THR A 92 22.30 -11.47 5.13
CA THR A 92 21.53 -11.41 3.89
C THR A 92 22.47 -11.29 2.70
N SER A 93 22.49 -12.28 1.83
CA SER A 93 23.21 -12.26 0.56
C SER A 93 22.35 -11.63 -0.51
N TRP A 94 22.99 -10.81 -1.37
CA TRP A 94 22.35 -10.12 -2.47
C TRP A 94 22.68 -10.76 -3.81
N TYR A 95 21.74 -10.69 -4.74
CA TYR A 95 21.86 -11.22 -6.08
C TYR A 95 21.55 -10.13 -7.11
N SER A 96 22.29 -10.11 -8.21
CA SER A 96 21.84 -9.48 -9.44
C SER A 96 20.83 -10.41 -10.12
N VAL A 97 19.75 -9.84 -10.63
CA VAL A 97 18.78 -10.56 -11.46
C VAL A 97 19.10 -10.26 -12.92
N ARG A 98 19.19 -11.30 -13.75
CA ARG A 98 19.51 -11.20 -15.19
C ARG A 98 18.39 -11.78 -16.03
N ALA A 99 18.06 -11.09 -17.12
CA ALA A 99 17.22 -11.61 -18.18
C ALA A 99 17.89 -11.35 -19.54
N GLY A 100 18.45 -12.41 -20.13
CA GLY A 100 19.34 -12.28 -21.28
C GLY A 100 20.63 -11.52 -20.96
N SER A 101 21.28 -10.98 -21.99
CA SER A 101 22.56 -10.26 -21.87
C SER A 101 22.39 -8.78 -21.50
N GLU A 102 21.23 -8.19 -21.75
CA GLU A 102 21.04 -6.73 -21.69
C GLU A 102 20.31 -6.24 -20.43
N HIS A 103 19.50 -7.09 -19.80
CA HIS A 103 18.72 -6.70 -18.64
C HIS A 103 19.37 -7.22 -17.36
N ILE A 104 19.87 -6.30 -16.54
CA ILE A 104 20.52 -6.60 -15.27
C ILE A 104 19.96 -5.67 -14.19
N ALA A 105 19.37 -6.26 -13.16
CA ALA A 105 18.98 -5.55 -11.93
C ALA A 105 20.01 -5.86 -10.85
N ALA A 106 20.97 -4.96 -10.65
CA ALA A 106 21.91 -5.07 -9.54
C ALA A 106 21.16 -5.04 -8.22
N ARG A 107 21.47 -5.97 -7.28
CA ARG A 107 20.72 -6.12 -6.03
C ARG A 107 19.21 -6.32 -6.24
N GLY A 108 18.85 -7.00 -7.32
CA GLY A 108 17.45 -7.26 -7.66
C GLY A 108 16.78 -8.33 -6.79
N ALA A 109 17.55 -9.14 -6.06
CA ALA A 109 17.04 -10.17 -5.17
C ALA A 109 17.94 -10.38 -3.94
N TRP A 110 17.41 -11.02 -2.90
CA TRP A 110 18.16 -11.35 -1.69
C TRP A 110 17.67 -12.64 -1.03
N GLN A 111 18.54 -13.23 -0.21
CA GLN A 111 18.29 -14.41 0.59
C GLN A 111 18.93 -14.27 1.98
N HIS A 112 18.26 -14.70 3.02
CA HIS A 112 18.86 -14.86 4.34
C HIS A 112 19.58 -16.19 4.39
N THR A 113 20.88 -16.20 4.73
CA THR A 113 21.76 -17.38 4.56
C THR A 113 22.11 -18.12 5.83
N ASP A 114 22.02 -17.47 6.98
CA ASP A 114 22.28 -18.08 8.30
C ASP A 114 21.14 -17.71 9.24
N LEU A 115 20.00 -18.36 8.98
CA LEU A 115 18.76 -18.08 9.70
C LEU A 115 18.81 -18.69 11.10
N PRO A 116 18.31 -17.97 12.13
CA PRO A 116 18.07 -18.58 13.42
C PRO A 116 16.99 -19.66 13.32
N ALA A 117 17.05 -20.65 14.22
CA ALA A 117 16.17 -21.82 14.18
C ALA A 117 14.66 -21.47 14.14
N TYR A 118 14.27 -20.36 14.76
CA TYR A 118 12.87 -19.89 14.75
C TYR A 118 12.40 -19.35 13.40
N ALA A 119 13.28 -19.10 12.46
CA ALA A 119 12.99 -18.56 11.13
C ALA A 119 13.29 -19.56 10.00
N SER A 120 13.34 -20.86 10.33
CA SER A 120 13.68 -21.94 9.37
C SER A 120 12.74 -22.02 8.17
N ASP A 121 11.50 -21.52 8.27
CA ASP A 121 10.55 -21.46 7.15
C ASP A 121 11.07 -20.65 5.96
N LEU A 122 11.97 -19.70 6.20
CA LEU A 122 12.61 -18.89 5.16
C LEU A 122 13.86 -19.53 4.54
N GLN A 123 14.27 -20.71 4.99
CA GLN A 123 15.42 -21.45 4.46
C GLN A 123 15.21 -21.78 2.98
N GLY A 124 16.20 -21.46 2.14
CA GLY A 124 16.13 -21.73 0.70
C GLY A 124 15.09 -20.88 -0.04
N ARG A 125 14.74 -19.71 0.51
CA ARG A 125 13.77 -18.80 -0.11
C ARG A 125 14.43 -17.46 -0.46
N ILE A 126 14.00 -16.88 -1.57
CA ILE A 126 14.54 -15.67 -2.17
C ILE A 126 13.42 -14.65 -2.34
N ALA A 127 13.72 -13.40 -2.00
CA ALA A 127 12.85 -12.27 -2.27
C ALA A 127 13.42 -11.39 -3.37
N PHE A 128 12.53 -10.75 -4.15
CA PHE A 128 12.89 -9.81 -5.21
C PHE A 128 12.62 -8.38 -4.78
N ALA A 129 13.53 -7.48 -5.14
CA ALA A 129 13.38 -6.05 -4.94
C ALA A 129 12.26 -5.53 -5.86
N TRP A 130 11.13 -5.12 -5.26
CA TRP A 130 9.90 -4.79 -5.99
C TRP A 130 10.15 -3.81 -7.14
N ARG A 131 10.87 -2.71 -6.87
CA ARG A 131 11.14 -1.66 -7.86
C ARG A 131 12.25 -1.98 -8.87
N ALA A 132 12.95 -3.10 -8.67
CA ALA A 132 13.99 -3.56 -9.60
C ALA A 132 13.45 -4.53 -10.66
N MET A 133 12.23 -5.01 -10.49
CA MET A 133 11.56 -5.93 -11.43
C MET A 133 10.57 -5.16 -12.32
N ASP A 134 10.23 -5.72 -13.48
CA ASP A 134 9.26 -5.11 -14.39
C ASP A 134 7.85 -5.17 -13.81
N ALA A 135 7.47 -6.32 -13.23
CA ALA A 135 6.15 -6.53 -12.68
C ALA A 135 6.08 -7.75 -11.77
N PHE A 136 5.12 -7.71 -10.84
CA PHE A 136 4.66 -8.83 -10.04
C PHE A 136 3.20 -9.14 -10.38
N PHE A 137 2.84 -10.40 -10.27
CA PHE A 137 1.48 -10.87 -10.55
C PHE A 137 1.01 -11.79 -9.43
N GLU A 138 -0.25 -11.64 -9.03
CA GLU A 138 -1.00 -12.66 -8.30
C GLU A 138 -1.98 -13.29 -9.29
N GLU A 139 -1.93 -14.62 -9.46
CA GLU A 139 -2.56 -15.31 -10.56
C GLU A 139 -2.19 -14.65 -11.90
N ASP A 140 -3.15 -14.19 -12.69
CA ASP A 140 -2.93 -13.52 -13.97
C ASP A 140 -3.02 -11.99 -13.88
N GLU A 141 -3.23 -11.45 -12.68
CA GLU A 141 -3.37 -10.02 -12.46
C GLU A 141 -2.08 -9.38 -11.97
N ARG A 142 -1.71 -8.28 -12.62
CA ARG A 142 -0.56 -7.48 -12.19
C ARG A 142 -0.90 -6.76 -10.90
N ILE A 143 0.00 -6.88 -9.93
CA ILE A 143 -0.06 -6.14 -8.67
C ILE A 143 1.03 -5.06 -8.65
N VAL A 144 0.75 -3.93 -8.01
CA VAL A 144 1.62 -2.74 -8.04
C VAL A 144 1.93 -2.29 -6.61
N GLY A 145 3.17 -1.80 -6.41
CA GLY A 145 3.63 -1.19 -5.17
C GLY A 145 4.21 -2.18 -4.16
N HIS A 146 3.52 -3.23 -3.82
CA HIS A 146 3.98 -4.28 -2.89
C HIS A 146 3.06 -5.51 -2.94
N ALA A 147 3.49 -6.62 -2.34
CA ALA A 147 2.63 -7.78 -2.14
C ALA A 147 1.38 -7.39 -1.34
N ALA A 148 0.22 -7.85 -1.79
CA ALA A 148 -1.04 -7.53 -1.11
C ALA A 148 -1.04 -8.10 0.32
N ASP A 149 -1.44 -7.27 1.28
CA ASP A 149 -1.63 -7.70 2.66
C ASP A 149 -3.02 -8.37 2.78
N PRO A 150 -3.11 -9.66 3.05
CA PRO A 150 -4.40 -10.36 3.16
C PRO A 150 -5.26 -9.88 4.36
N TYR A 151 -4.67 -9.13 5.29
CA TYR A 151 -5.35 -8.55 6.44
C TYR A 151 -5.78 -7.10 6.23
N HIS A 152 -5.42 -6.50 5.10
CA HIS A 152 -5.85 -5.17 4.74
C HIS A 152 -7.30 -5.20 4.26
N ARG A 153 -8.19 -4.57 5.00
CA ARG A 153 -9.62 -4.56 4.72
C ARG A 153 -10.12 -3.17 4.40
N ILE A 154 -10.97 -3.08 3.38
CA ILE A 154 -11.73 -1.88 3.05
C ILE A 154 -13.22 -2.21 3.08
N ASP A 155 -13.98 -1.43 3.84
CA ASP A 155 -15.43 -1.48 3.87
C ASP A 155 -16.02 -0.13 3.47
N ILE A 156 -17.03 -0.13 2.60
CA ILE A 156 -17.71 1.08 2.17
C ILE A 156 -19.18 1.00 2.60
N ARG A 157 -19.66 2.02 3.30
CA ARG A 157 -21.01 2.07 3.80
C ARG A 157 -21.71 3.36 3.38
N GLN A 158 -23.01 3.25 3.07
CA GLN A 158 -23.88 4.42 2.98
C GLN A 158 -24.09 4.99 4.38
N ALA A 159 -24.05 6.30 4.51
CA ALA A 159 -24.30 6.97 5.78
C ALA A 159 -25.36 8.06 5.62
N SER A 160 -26.18 8.25 6.67
CA SER A 160 -27.15 9.36 6.77
C SER A 160 -26.58 10.47 7.67
N ARG A 161 -25.33 10.87 7.37
CA ARG A 161 -24.61 11.92 8.10
C ARG A 161 -24.58 13.19 7.27
N HIS A 162 -24.60 14.34 7.93
CA HIS A 162 -24.49 15.62 7.26
C HIS A 162 -23.02 16.05 7.20
N ILE A 163 -22.52 16.21 5.99
CA ILE A 163 -21.15 16.69 5.76
C ILE A 163 -21.23 18.03 5.05
N VAL A 164 -20.55 19.01 5.64
CA VAL A 164 -20.34 20.32 5.04
C VAL A 164 -18.84 20.59 4.91
N VAL A 165 -18.38 20.90 3.71
CA VAL A 165 -16.97 21.25 3.44
C VAL A 165 -16.88 22.72 3.12
N ARG A 166 -15.93 23.43 3.76
CA ARG A 166 -15.70 24.86 3.57
C ARG A 166 -14.23 25.15 3.29
N HIS A 167 -14.02 26.17 2.47
CA HIS A 167 -12.72 26.82 2.29
C HIS A 167 -12.92 28.33 2.50
N GLY A 168 -12.43 28.87 3.61
CA GLY A 168 -12.82 30.18 4.10
C GLY A 168 -14.34 30.22 4.34
N ASP A 169 -15.00 31.25 3.84
CA ASP A 169 -16.46 31.42 3.96
C ASP A 169 -17.27 30.67 2.87
N ARG A 170 -16.57 30.10 1.88
CA ARG A 170 -17.24 29.37 0.78
C ARG A 170 -17.59 27.95 1.20
N VAL A 171 -18.86 27.59 1.02
CA VAL A 171 -19.29 26.20 1.06
C VAL A 171 -18.90 25.52 -0.24
N VAL A 172 -18.06 24.48 -0.15
CA VAL A 172 -17.57 23.70 -1.29
C VAL A 172 -18.40 22.46 -1.53
N ALA A 173 -18.89 21.84 -0.45
CA ALA A 173 -19.76 20.67 -0.53
C ALA A 173 -20.77 20.68 0.63
N ASP A 174 -21.97 20.16 0.38
CA ASP A 174 -23.03 19.97 1.37
C ASP A 174 -23.83 18.71 1.01
N THR A 175 -23.69 17.64 1.80
CA THR A 175 -24.33 16.35 1.53
C THR A 175 -24.92 15.72 2.78
N LYS A 176 -26.07 15.05 2.63
CA LYS A 176 -26.70 14.18 3.63
C LYS A 176 -26.71 12.70 3.23
N ARG A 177 -25.96 12.37 2.16
CA ARG A 177 -25.89 11.01 1.61
C ARG A 177 -24.45 10.58 1.28
N PRO A 178 -23.46 10.85 2.17
CA PRO A 178 -22.09 10.45 1.91
C PRO A 178 -21.92 8.96 1.94
N LEU A 179 -20.85 8.46 1.31
CA LEU A 179 -20.28 7.16 1.64
C LEU A 179 -19.16 7.32 2.65
N VAL A 180 -19.05 6.41 3.58
CA VAL A 180 -17.89 6.29 4.47
C VAL A 180 -17.09 5.06 4.09
N LEU A 181 -15.78 5.24 3.92
CA LEU A 181 -14.82 4.19 3.68
C LEU A 181 -14.03 3.96 4.96
N TYR A 182 -14.10 2.72 5.46
CA TYR A 182 -13.31 2.23 6.58
C TYR A 182 -12.16 1.39 6.00
N GLU A 183 -10.94 1.78 6.28
CA GLU A 183 -9.73 1.09 5.85
C GLU A 183 -8.91 0.69 7.06
N SER A 184 -8.38 -0.54 7.07
CA SER A 184 -7.58 -1.04 8.19
C SER A 184 -6.45 -0.08 8.53
N GLY A 185 -6.43 0.41 9.79
CA GLY A 185 -5.40 1.30 10.33
C GLY A 185 -5.48 2.77 9.92
N PHE A 186 -6.51 3.18 9.18
CA PHE A 186 -6.72 4.57 8.81
C PHE A 186 -8.00 5.13 9.42
N ALA A 187 -8.04 6.44 9.60
CA ALA A 187 -9.27 7.12 9.96
C ALA A 187 -10.34 6.94 8.86
N PRO A 188 -11.62 6.87 9.22
CA PRO A 188 -12.70 6.82 8.24
C PRO A 188 -12.61 7.98 7.25
N ARG A 189 -12.80 7.69 5.96
CA ARG A 189 -12.82 8.71 4.90
C ARG A 189 -14.23 8.86 4.34
N TRP A 190 -14.63 10.11 4.20
CA TRP A 190 -15.97 10.48 3.76
C TRP A 190 -15.91 10.89 2.29
N TYR A 191 -16.73 10.24 1.49
CA TYR A 191 -16.84 10.47 0.06
C TYR A 191 -18.17 11.13 -0.26
N VAL A 192 -18.11 12.26 -0.92
CA VAL A 192 -19.25 13.12 -1.27
C VAL A 192 -19.59 12.90 -2.74
N PRO A 193 -20.88 12.70 -3.08
CA PRO A 193 -21.34 12.69 -4.47
C PRO A 193 -21.02 14.01 -5.18
N ARG A 194 -20.64 13.94 -6.45
CA ARG A 194 -20.26 15.15 -7.20
C ARG A 194 -21.39 16.16 -7.36
N GLU A 195 -22.62 15.69 -7.38
CA GLU A 195 -23.83 16.54 -7.46
C GLU A 195 -24.01 17.43 -6.22
N ASP A 196 -23.42 17.02 -5.09
CA ASP A 196 -23.50 17.74 -3.82
C ASP A 196 -22.24 18.63 -3.59
N ILE A 197 -21.44 18.84 -4.65
CA ILE A 197 -20.19 19.63 -4.64
C ILE A 197 -20.31 20.80 -5.63
N ASP A 198 -19.86 21.97 -5.21
CA ASP A 198 -19.60 23.08 -6.14
C ASP A 198 -18.41 22.71 -7.04
N GLN A 199 -18.71 22.22 -8.24
CA GLN A 199 -17.69 21.77 -9.20
C GLN A 199 -16.74 22.91 -9.61
N THR A 200 -17.16 24.17 -9.50
CA THR A 200 -16.30 25.34 -9.83
C THR A 200 -15.22 25.58 -8.78
N ALA A 201 -15.36 24.99 -7.60
CA ALA A 201 -14.36 25.06 -6.55
C ALA A 201 -13.21 24.04 -6.74
N LEU A 202 -13.44 22.97 -7.51
CA LEU A 202 -12.46 21.89 -7.71
C LEU A 202 -11.55 22.19 -8.90
N ILE A 203 -10.27 22.42 -8.64
CA ILE A 203 -9.25 22.65 -9.65
C ILE A 203 -8.41 21.37 -9.77
N ALA A 204 -8.55 20.65 -10.88
CA ALA A 204 -7.77 19.43 -11.10
C ALA A 204 -6.26 19.74 -11.14
N VAL A 205 -5.47 18.90 -10.49
CA VAL A 205 -4.01 19.00 -10.50
C VAL A 205 -3.40 17.81 -11.24
N LYS A 206 -2.19 17.96 -11.76
CA LYS A 206 -1.50 16.90 -12.51
C LYS A 206 -1.03 15.75 -11.60
N LEU A 207 -1.02 15.94 -10.28
CA LEU A 207 -0.62 14.90 -9.35
C LEU A 207 -1.60 13.72 -9.41
N GLN A 208 -1.04 12.55 -9.54
CA GLN A 208 -1.74 11.28 -9.34
C GLN A 208 -0.90 10.40 -8.41
N THR A 209 -1.55 9.53 -7.68
CA THR A 209 -0.90 8.48 -6.87
C THR A 209 -1.60 7.17 -7.09
N PHE A 210 -0.90 6.09 -6.81
CA PHE A 210 -1.45 4.75 -6.92
C PHE A 210 -1.63 4.14 -5.51
N CYS A 211 -2.80 3.54 -5.28
CA CYS A 211 -3.09 2.75 -4.09
C CYS A 211 -3.25 1.29 -4.50
N PRO A 212 -2.48 0.33 -3.93
CA PRO A 212 -2.58 -1.09 -4.27
C PRO A 212 -3.96 -1.71 -4.05
N TYR A 213 -4.81 -1.05 -3.24
CA TYR A 213 -6.13 -1.53 -2.87
C TYR A 213 -7.29 -0.75 -3.49
N LYS A 214 -7.02 0.42 -4.09
CA LYS A 214 -8.07 1.30 -4.65
C LYS A 214 -7.82 1.70 -6.09
N GLY A 215 -6.59 1.59 -6.58
CA GLY A 215 -6.21 2.00 -7.93
C GLY A 215 -5.68 3.44 -8.00
N LEU A 216 -5.83 4.07 -9.17
CA LEU A 216 -5.27 5.39 -9.47
C LEU A 216 -6.11 6.51 -8.84
N CYS A 217 -5.45 7.35 -8.05
CA CYS A 217 -6.03 8.50 -7.36
C CYS A 217 -5.69 9.81 -8.10
N SER A 218 -6.70 10.66 -8.30
CA SER A 218 -6.56 12.01 -8.84
C SER A 218 -6.85 13.04 -7.76
N TYR A 219 -6.16 14.20 -7.81
CA TYR A 219 -6.25 15.23 -6.78
C TYR A 219 -6.81 16.55 -7.31
N TYR A 220 -7.38 17.34 -6.39
CA TYR A 220 -7.93 18.66 -6.66
C TYR A 220 -7.41 19.66 -5.61
N SER A 221 -7.14 20.87 -6.07
CA SER A 221 -6.97 22.05 -5.22
C SER A 221 -8.30 22.80 -5.09
N ILE A 222 -8.46 23.55 -3.99
CA ILE A 222 -9.63 24.39 -3.72
C ILE A 222 -9.10 25.78 -3.36
N GLY A 223 -9.25 26.74 -4.28
CA GLY A 223 -8.59 28.03 -4.14
C GLY A 223 -7.08 27.89 -4.03
N ASP A 224 -6.48 28.39 -2.95
CA ASP A 224 -5.06 28.27 -2.61
C ASP A 224 -4.71 26.98 -1.86
N ALA A 225 -5.73 26.25 -1.36
CA ALA A 225 -5.57 24.97 -0.69
C ALA A 225 -5.17 23.87 -1.69
N ARG A 226 -3.88 23.52 -1.71
CA ARG A 226 -3.35 22.50 -2.63
C ARG A 226 -3.71 21.10 -2.17
N GLN A 227 -4.10 20.23 -3.14
CA GLN A 227 -4.39 18.81 -2.87
C GLN A 227 -5.44 18.60 -1.76
N ALA A 228 -6.39 19.54 -1.67
CA ALA A 228 -7.41 19.57 -0.63
C ALA A 228 -8.48 18.49 -0.78
N ALA A 229 -8.57 17.87 -1.97
CA ALA A 229 -9.51 16.81 -2.25
C ALA A 229 -8.93 15.80 -3.23
N TRP A 230 -9.51 14.59 -3.25
CA TRP A 230 -9.13 13.51 -4.18
C TRP A 230 -10.32 12.67 -4.59
N SER A 231 -10.16 11.94 -5.68
CA SER A 231 -11.11 10.92 -6.12
C SER A 231 -10.40 9.74 -6.79
N TYR A 232 -11.11 8.63 -6.88
CA TYR A 232 -10.73 7.47 -7.69
C TYR A 232 -11.70 7.39 -8.87
N PRO A 233 -11.33 7.89 -10.08
CA PRO A 233 -12.23 7.89 -11.23
C PRO A 233 -12.60 6.48 -11.69
N ASP A 234 -11.61 5.58 -11.73
CA ASP A 234 -11.77 4.17 -12.08
C ASP A 234 -11.07 3.29 -11.02
N PRO A 235 -11.71 3.09 -9.86
CA PRO A 235 -11.16 2.28 -8.79
C PRO A 235 -11.33 0.79 -9.09
N TYR A 236 -10.58 -0.05 -8.35
CA TYR A 236 -10.75 -1.50 -8.44
C TYR A 236 -12.19 -1.94 -8.17
N PRO A 237 -12.63 -3.10 -8.73
CA PRO A 237 -14.00 -3.61 -8.60
C PRO A 237 -14.48 -3.67 -7.15
N GLU A 238 -13.62 -4.07 -6.21
CA GLU A 238 -13.91 -4.23 -4.78
C GLU A 238 -14.33 -2.92 -4.12
N VAL A 239 -13.86 -1.79 -4.63
CA VAL A 239 -14.12 -0.46 -4.10
C VAL A 239 -14.87 0.46 -5.09
N ARG A 240 -15.48 -0.11 -6.13
CA ARG A 240 -16.20 0.63 -7.18
C ARG A 240 -17.26 1.60 -6.65
N ARG A 241 -17.77 1.38 -5.46
CA ARG A 241 -18.76 2.27 -4.83
C ARG A 241 -18.26 3.71 -4.64
N ILE A 242 -16.94 3.95 -4.56
CA ILE A 242 -16.38 5.29 -4.47
C ILE A 242 -16.02 5.90 -5.83
N SER A 243 -16.32 5.23 -6.93
CA SER A 243 -16.02 5.73 -8.28
C SER A 243 -16.56 7.14 -8.47
N ASN A 244 -15.68 8.05 -8.87
CA ASN A 244 -15.96 9.46 -9.11
C ASN A 244 -16.47 10.27 -7.90
N LEU A 245 -16.65 9.68 -6.71
CA LEU A 245 -16.93 10.44 -5.51
C LEU A 245 -15.66 11.18 -5.05
N VAL A 246 -15.84 12.25 -4.31
CA VAL A 246 -14.73 13.10 -3.85
C VAL A 246 -14.61 13.04 -2.35
N SER A 247 -13.40 12.83 -1.86
CA SER A 247 -13.06 12.97 -0.44
C SER A 247 -12.22 14.21 -0.23
N PHE A 248 -12.31 14.80 0.96
CA PHE A 248 -11.63 16.04 1.32
C PHE A 248 -10.67 15.80 2.48
N GLU A 249 -9.55 16.54 2.51
CA GLU A 249 -8.56 16.44 3.57
C GLU A 249 -8.86 17.42 4.70
N PRO A 250 -9.27 16.93 5.90
CA PRO A 250 -9.67 17.79 7.01
C PRO A 250 -8.55 18.66 7.57
N ASP A 251 -7.28 18.29 7.31
CA ASP A 251 -6.12 19.09 7.71
C ASP A 251 -5.85 20.27 6.76
N ILE A 252 -6.53 20.32 5.61
CA ILE A 252 -6.32 21.33 4.57
C ILE A 252 -7.57 22.23 4.40
N VAL A 253 -8.76 21.63 4.48
CA VAL A 253 -10.04 22.35 4.42
C VAL A 253 -10.90 22.00 5.61
N THR A 254 -11.82 22.88 5.96
CA THR A 254 -12.76 22.58 7.06
C THR A 254 -13.80 21.56 6.60
N VAL A 255 -13.87 20.45 7.28
CA VAL A 255 -14.89 19.41 7.09
C VAL A 255 -15.69 19.28 8.36
N ASP A 256 -16.98 19.61 8.31
CA ASP A 256 -17.92 19.44 9.42
C ASP A 256 -18.71 18.15 9.23
N LEU A 257 -18.77 17.33 10.25
CA LEU A 257 -19.57 16.12 10.31
C LEU A 257 -20.65 16.31 11.40
N ASP A 258 -21.91 16.39 11.01
CA ASP A 258 -23.06 16.64 11.90
C ASP A 258 -22.89 17.89 12.78
N GLY A 259 -22.26 18.93 12.23
CA GLY A 259 -22.03 20.20 12.92
C GLY A 259 -20.76 20.25 13.80
N ALA A 260 -19.99 19.17 13.86
CA ALA A 260 -18.70 19.13 14.54
C ALA A 260 -17.54 19.06 13.53
N GLN A 261 -16.53 19.89 13.70
CA GLN A 261 -15.35 19.86 12.83
C GLN A 261 -14.61 18.51 12.94
N LEU A 262 -14.46 17.83 11.82
CA LEU A 262 -13.67 16.61 11.73
C LEU A 262 -12.17 16.96 11.85
N ARG A 263 -11.49 16.26 12.74
CA ARG A 263 -10.02 16.35 12.91
C ARG A 263 -9.43 14.96 12.83
N LEU A 264 -8.27 14.87 12.19
CA LEU A 264 -7.51 13.63 12.12
C LEU A 264 -6.50 13.58 13.28
N GLU A 265 -6.27 12.37 13.78
CA GLU A 265 -5.13 12.14 14.66
C GLU A 265 -3.81 12.32 13.89
N PRO A 266 -2.72 12.74 14.57
CA PRO A 266 -1.43 12.88 13.92
C PRO A 266 -1.00 11.65 13.13
N GLY A 267 -0.57 11.84 11.89
CA GLY A 267 -0.14 10.75 11.00
C GLY A 267 -1.25 10.05 10.22
N GLN A 268 -2.50 10.45 10.38
CA GLN A 268 -3.65 9.88 9.66
C GLN A 268 -4.01 10.60 8.35
N SER A 269 -3.30 11.67 7.99
CA SER A 269 -3.45 12.29 6.66
C SER A 269 -3.02 11.32 5.57
N VAL A 270 -3.83 11.21 4.51
CA VAL A 270 -3.52 10.38 3.33
C VAL A 270 -2.95 11.19 2.17
N VAL A 271 -2.89 12.50 2.31
CA VAL A 271 -2.31 13.37 1.27
C VAL A 271 -0.82 13.12 1.18
N PRO A 272 -0.28 12.86 -0.02
CA PRO A 272 1.14 12.65 -0.20
C PRO A 272 1.94 13.92 0.06
N HIS A 273 2.84 13.88 1.03
CA HIS A 273 3.73 14.98 1.38
C HIS A 273 5.18 14.79 0.87
N GLY A 274 5.41 14.05 -0.23
CA GLY A 274 6.77 13.82 -0.69
C GLY A 274 6.91 13.39 -2.15
N PRO A 275 8.12 13.54 -2.72
CA PRO A 275 8.39 13.30 -4.15
C PRO A 275 8.33 11.83 -4.59
N ASN A 276 8.30 10.87 -3.65
CA ASN A 276 8.46 9.45 -3.96
C ASN A 276 7.17 8.72 -4.38
N ARG A 277 6.01 9.39 -4.40
CA ARG A 277 4.74 8.73 -4.71
C ARG A 277 4.37 8.72 -6.19
N ASN A 278 5.04 9.53 -7.03
CA ASN A 278 4.87 9.46 -8.48
C ASN A 278 5.52 8.22 -9.11
N LEU A 279 6.45 7.57 -8.42
CA LEU A 279 7.10 6.35 -8.91
C LEU A 279 6.11 5.19 -9.09
N ASP A 280 5.08 5.12 -8.23
CA ASP A 280 4.06 4.07 -8.31
C ASP A 280 3.14 4.27 -9.53
N VAL A 281 2.91 5.53 -9.94
CA VAL A 281 2.14 5.88 -11.15
C VAL A 281 2.95 5.57 -12.41
N GLU A 282 4.26 5.87 -12.42
CA GLU A 282 5.14 5.53 -13.54
C GLU A 282 5.26 4.01 -13.70
N GLU A 283 5.33 3.27 -12.61
CA GLU A 283 5.32 1.81 -12.62
C GLU A 283 4.02 1.26 -13.18
N PHE A 284 2.87 1.83 -12.78
CA PHE A 284 1.56 1.46 -13.31
C PHE A 284 1.42 1.77 -14.81
N ALA A 285 1.95 2.92 -15.26
CA ALA A 285 1.88 3.32 -16.68
C ALA A 285 2.76 2.46 -17.62
N ARG A 286 3.72 1.70 -17.08
CA ARG A 286 4.56 0.75 -17.84
C ARG A 286 3.89 -0.63 -18.04
N ALA A 287 2.68 -0.79 -17.55
CA ALA A 287 1.84 -1.99 -17.72
C ALA A 287 1.15 -2.01 -19.07
#